data_344f60174455749a902db735102c1bc8
#
_entry.id   344f60174455749a902db735102c1bc8
#
_cell.length_a   1.000
_cell.length_b   1.000
_cell.length_c   1.000
_cell.angle_alpha   90.00
_cell.angle_beta   90.00
_cell.angle_gamma   90.00
#
_symmetry.space_group_name_H-M   'P 1'
#
loop_
_entity.id
_entity.type
_entity.pdbx_description
1 polymer ?
#
loop_
_entity_poly.entity_id
_entity_poly.type
_entity_poly.pdbx_seq_one_letter_code
_entity_poly.pdbx_strand_id
1 'polypeptide(L)'
;MKLRNKMVNRGLLALILVFIVLILALINRENIEKIFYPTKYSQYVEKYSSEYGVDKYLVYSIIKTESKFHRRAISSKNAKGLMQITDITADWGREELGLGSIDIYDPETNINIGVWYLGKLQKEFKGNYKLIIAAYNGGSGNVRKWLKSTDYSKDGRNLANIPFAETSKYTEKVLDTYKRYKALYR
;
A
#
# COMPACT_ATOMS: atom_id res chain seq x y z
N MET A 1 14.06 57.40 12.44
CA MET A 1 13.62 56.54 13.59
C MET A 1 12.29 55.81 13.33
N LYS A 2 11.20 56.47 12.85
CA LYS A 2 9.92 55.85 12.57
C LYS A 2 9.92 54.71 11.52
N LEU A 3 10.71 54.79 10.45
CA LEU A 3 10.81 53.74 9.41
C LEU A 3 11.50 52.47 9.92
N ARG A 4 12.52 52.58 10.75
CA ARG A 4 13.25 51.46 11.36
C ARG A 4 12.37 50.66 12.31
N ASN A 5 11.55 51.32 13.10
CA ASN A 5 10.60 50.68 13.98
C ASN A 5 9.45 49.94 13.20
N LYS A 6 9.01 50.51 12.07
CA LYS A 6 8.01 49.84 11.20
C LYS A 6 8.58 48.55 10.56
N MET A 7 9.84 48.54 10.17
CA MET A 7 10.50 47.37 9.60
C MET A 7 10.74 46.27 10.65
N VAL A 8 11.18 46.65 11.86
CA VAL A 8 11.38 45.72 12.98
C VAL A 8 10.03 45.08 13.38
N ASN A 9 8.96 45.87 13.48
CA ASN A 9 7.63 45.35 13.82
C ASN A 9 7.09 44.40 12.72
N ARG A 10 7.34 44.67 11.45
CA ARG A 10 6.96 43.75 10.34
C ARG A 10 7.73 42.44 10.40
N GLY A 11 9.04 42.49 10.69
CA GLY A 11 9.84 41.27 10.88
C GLY A 11 9.39 40.43 12.08
N LEU A 12 9.09 41.08 13.19
CA LEU A 12 8.59 40.40 14.37
C LEU A 12 7.20 39.76 14.15
N LEU A 13 6.30 40.46 13.46
CA LEU A 13 5.00 39.91 13.06
C LEU A 13 5.12 38.71 12.14
N ALA A 14 6.05 38.74 11.17
CA ALA A 14 6.32 37.61 10.29
C ALA A 14 6.83 36.38 11.06
N LEU A 15 7.74 36.59 12.03
CA LEU A 15 8.25 35.52 12.89
C LEU A 15 7.15 34.90 13.76
N ILE A 16 6.28 35.72 14.35
CA ILE A 16 5.13 35.25 15.12
C ILE A 16 4.19 34.43 14.23
N LEU A 17 3.89 34.89 13.03
CA LEU A 17 3.06 34.16 12.07
C LEU A 17 3.65 32.79 11.72
N VAL A 18 4.94 32.74 11.41
CA VAL A 18 5.64 31.47 11.13
C VAL A 18 5.56 30.53 12.33
N PHE A 19 5.76 31.05 13.54
CA PHE A 19 5.68 30.26 14.77
C PHE A 19 4.28 29.70 15.00
N ILE A 20 3.23 30.49 14.77
CA ILE A 20 1.83 30.05 14.86
C ILE A 20 1.55 28.95 13.80
N VAL A 21 2.00 29.12 12.56
CA VAL A 21 1.83 28.11 11.51
C VAL A 21 2.53 26.79 11.88
N LEU A 22 3.73 26.85 12.44
CA LEU A 22 4.44 25.67 12.92
C LEU A 22 3.70 24.94 14.04
N ILE A 23 3.17 25.70 15.02
CA ILE A 23 2.35 25.12 16.12
C ILE A 23 1.10 24.46 15.54
N LEU A 24 0.37 25.14 14.64
CA LEU A 24 -0.82 24.58 14.01
C LEU A 24 -0.49 23.33 13.19
N ALA A 25 0.64 23.30 12.50
CA ALA A 25 1.11 22.12 11.76
C ALA A 25 1.44 20.95 12.71
N LEU A 26 2.05 21.21 13.87
CA LEU A 26 2.34 20.20 14.87
C LEU A 26 1.04 19.63 15.49
N ILE A 27 0.09 20.49 15.84
CA ILE A 27 -1.21 20.08 16.41
C ILE A 27 -2.03 19.27 15.40
N ASN A 28 -1.95 19.61 14.10
CA ASN A 28 -2.69 18.94 13.04
C ASN A 28 -1.88 17.87 12.30
N ARG A 29 -0.73 17.44 12.83
CA ARG A 29 0.18 16.52 12.16
C ARG A 29 -0.50 15.26 11.65
N GLU A 30 -1.35 14.61 12.44
CA GLU A 30 -2.06 13.40 12.04
C GLU A 30 -3.04 13.67 10.89
N ASN A 31 -3.77 14.79 10.93
CA ASN A 31 -4.69 15.15 9.84
C ASN A 31 -3.95 15.45 8.55
N ILE A 32 -2.78 16.10 8.64
CA ILE A 32 -1.90 16.36 7.49
C ILE A 32 -1.37 15.02 6.93
N GLU A 33 -0.94 14.10 7.81
CA GLU A 33 -0.47 12.77 7.37
C GLU A 33 -1.59 11.97 6.68
N LYS A 34 -2.84 12.04 7.14
CA LYS A 34 -3.99 11.37 6.52
C LYS A 34 -4.24 11.82 5.07
N ILE A 35 -3.84 13.04 4.69
CA ILE A 35 -3.88 13.49 3.28
C ILE A 35 -2.97 12.62 2.40
N PHE A 36 -1.80 12.24 2.93
CA PHE A 36 -0.84 11.39 2.24
C PHE A 36 -1.18 9.89 2.33
N TYR A 37 -2.00 9.49 3.30
CA TYR A 37 -2.43 8.11 3.53
C TYR A 37 -3.96 7.99 3.49
N PRO A 38 -4.59 8.28 2.33
CA PRO A 38 -6.05 8.28 2.23
C PRO A 38 -6.61 6.85 2.31
N THR A 39 -7.87 6.76 2.79
CA THR A 39 -8.66 5.51 2.83
C THR A 39 -9.77 5.55 1.78
N LYS A 40 -9.44 5.93 0.53
CA LYS A 40 -10.40 5.92 -0.58
C LYS A 40 -10.92 4.51 -0.86
N TYR A 41 -12.15 4.40 -1.36
CA TYR A 41 -12.82 3.13 -1.67
C TYR A 41 -13.05 2.24 -0.44
N SER A 42 -13.25 2.84 0.75
CA SER A 42 -13.35 2.12 2.02
C SER A 42 -14.45 1.06 2.01
N GLN A 43 -15.61 1.32 1.37
CA GLN A 43 -16.68 0.35 1.26
C GLN A 43 -16.22 -0.98 0.63
N TYR A 44 -15.41 -0.93 -0.42
CA TYR A 44 -14.90 -2.14 -1.10
C TYR A 44 -13.75 -2.78 -0.33
N VAL A 45 -12.82 -1.96 0.18
CA VAL A 45 -11.69 -2.45 0.98
C VAL A 45 -12.19 -3.17 2.23
N GLU A 46 -13.14 -2.60 2.96
CA GLU A 46 -13.67 -3.21 4.19
C GLU A 46 -14.47 -4.47 3.90
N LYS A 47 -15.33 -4.44 2.87
CA LYS A 47 -16.10 -5.59 2.41
C LYS A 47 -15.18 -6.78 2.12
N TYR A 48 -14.25 -6.62 1.19
CA TYR A 48 -13.43 -7.74 0.73
C TYR A 48 -12.31 -8.12 1.70
N SER A 49 -11.80 -7.19 2.51
CA SER A 49 -10.90 -7.51 3.62
C SER A 49 -11.55 -8.43 4.63
N SER A 50 -12.81 -8.17 4.98
CA SER A 50 -13.59 -9.03 5.87
C SER A 50 -13.88 -10.39 5.24
N GLU A 51 -14.28 -10.41 3.97
CA GLU A 51 -14.64 -11.62 3.22
C GLU A 51 -13.47 -12.60 3.08
N TYR A 52 -12.28 -12.10 2.75
CA TYR A 52 -11.11 -12.94 2.52
C TYR A 52 -10.16 -13.02 3.71
N GLY A 53 -10.48 -12.38 4.83
CA GLY A 53 -9.69 -12.40 6.06
C GLY A 53 -8.36 -11.65 5.96
N VAL A 54 -8.27 -10.61 5.13
CA VAL A 54 -7.05 -9.81 4.91
C VAL A 54 -7.13 -8.51 5.70
N ASP A 55 -6.04 -8.10 6.37
CA ASP A 55 -6.00 -6.82 7.07
C ASP A 55 -6.20 -5.65 6.09
N LYS A 56 -7.24 -4.83 6.32
CA LYS A 56 -7.58 -3.69 5.46
C LYS A 56 -6.43 -2.69 5.28
N TYR A 57 -5.58 -2.54 6.28
CA TYR A 57 -4.43 -1.65 6.19
C TYR A 57 -3.33 -2.19 5.29
N LEU A 58 -3.22 -3.53 5.16
CA LEU A 58 -2.37 -4.14 4.14
C LEU A 58 -2.91 -3.84 2.74
N VAL A 59 -4.23 -3.95 2.54
CA VAL A 59 -4.88 -3.63 1.25
C VAL A 59 -4.64 -2.17 0.87
N TYR A 60 -4.88 -1.21 1.78
CA TYR A 60 -4.59 0.21 1.53
C TYR A 60 -3.11 0.45 1.19
N SER A 61 -2.20 -0.27 1.84
CA SER A 61 -0.77 -0.12 1.63
C SER A 61 -0.35 -0.59 0.24
N ILE A 62 -0.94 -1.66 -0.24
CA ILE A 62 -0.75 -2.17 -1.60
C ILE A 62 -1.33 -1.18 -2.61
N ILE A 63 -2.60 -0.77 -2.49
CA ILE A 63 -3.21 0.21 -3.39
C ILE A 63 -2.38 1.50 -3.49
N LYS A 64 -1.93 2.02 -2.33
CA LYS A 64 -1.08 3.21 -2.28
C LYS A 64 0.25 3.01 -3.00
N THR A 65 0.87 1.85 -2.84
CA THR A 65 2.17 1.55 -3.44
C THR A 65 2.05 1.30 -4.93
N GLU A 66 1.03 0.58 -5.37
CA GLU A 66 0.78 0.17 -6.75
C GLU A 66 0.32 1.34 -7.64
N SER A 67 -0.71 2.03 -7.23
CA SER A 67 -1.37 3.03 -8.09
C SER A 67 -1.47 4.42 -7.49
N LYS A 68 -1.13 4.63 -6.21
CA LYS A 68 -1.48 5.86 -5.47
C LYS A 68 -2.97 6.20 -5.59
N PHE A 69 -3.84 5.17 -5.59
CA PHE A 69 -5.29 5.27 -5.78
C PHE A 69 -5.77 5.77 -7.17
N HIS A 70 -4.93 5.66 -8.20
CA HIS A 70 -5.35 5.94 -9.57
C HIS A 70 -5.99 4.70 -10.20
N ARG A 71 -7.33 4.71 -10.33
CA ARG A 71 -8.10 3.55 -10.81
C ARG A 71 -7.78 3.11 -12.24
N ARG A 72 -7.24 4.00 -13.08
CA ARG A 72 -6.84 3.72 -14.46
C ARG A 72 -5.33 3.60 -14.65
N ALA A 73 -4.58 3.32 -13.57
CA ALA A 73 -3.15 3.11 -13.68
C ALA A 73 -2.84 1.87 -14.54
N ILE A 74 -1.81 1.98 -15.38
CA ILE A 74 -1.28 0.88 -16.17
C ILE A 74 0.24 0.90 -16.00
N SER A 75 0.83 -0.26 -15.67
CA SER A 75 2.28 -0.41 -15.60
C SER A 75 2.90 -0.78 -16.95
N SER A 76 4.23 -0.71 -17.04
CA SER A 76 4.98 -1.20 -18.21
C SER A 76 4.81 -2.71 -18.46
N LYS A 77 4.39 -3.47 -17.42
CA LYS A 77 4.10 -4.91 -17.49
C LYS A 77 2.60 -5.19 -17.72
N ASN A 78 1.82 -4.18 -18.14
CA ASN A 78 0.38 -4.27 -18.39
C ASN A 78 -0.47 -4.64 -17.15
N ALA A 79 0.04 -4.41 -15.94
CA ALA A 79 -0.78 -4.52 -14.73
C ALA A 79 -1.71 -3.31 -14.62
N LYS A 80 -2.97 -3.52 -14.17
CA LYS A 80 -4.07 -2.57 -14.34
C LYS A 80 -4.76 -2.24 -13.02
N GLY A 81 -5.18 -0.99 -12.89
CA GLY A 81 -6.09 -0.51 -11.87
C GLY A 81 -5.43 -0.24 -10.52
N LEU A 82 -6.27 -0.16 -9.48
CA LEU A 82 -5.88 0.23 -8.12
C LEU A 82 -4.82 -0.68 -7.51
N MET A 83 -4.97 -1.99 -7.68
CA MET A 83 -4.09 -3.01 -7.12
C MET A 83 -3.14 -3.61 -8.15
N GLN A 84 -3.04 -3.02 -9.36
CA GLN A 84 -2.15 -3.44 -10.44
C GLN A 84 -2.27 -4.94 -10.77
N ILE A 85 -3.49 -5.35 -11.09
CA ILE A 85 -3.81 -6.74 -11.41
C ILE A 85 -3.36 -7.04 -12.84
N THR A 86 -2.58 -8.12 -13.01
CA THR A 86 -2.20 -8.65 -14.33
C THR A 86 -3.35 -9.39 -14.99
N ASP A 87 -3.34 -9.53 -16.32
CA ASP A 87 -4.38 -10.24 -17.06
C ASP A 87 -4.52 -11.69 -16.56
N ILE A 88 -3.41 -12.37 -16.27
CA ILE A 88 -3.40 -13.74 -15.73
C ILE A 88 -4.13 -13.80 -14.38
N THR A 89 -3.88 -12.85 -13.48
CA THR A 89 -4.52 -12.80 -12.17
C THR A 89 -6.00 -12.41 -12.29
N ALA A 90 -6.33 -11.52 -13.24
CA ALA A 90 -7.70 -11.12 -13.53
C ALA A 90 -8.54 -12.31 -14.03
N ASP A 91 -8.03 -13.07 -15.00
CA ASP A 91 -8.72 -14.24 -15.55
C ASP A 91 -8.89 -15.32 -14.48
N TRP A 92 -7.85 -15.62 -13.71
CA TRP A 92 -7.94 -16.59 -12.62
C TRP A 92 -8.94 -16.15 -11.54
N GLY A 93 -8.89 -14.88 -11.10
CA GLY A 93 -9.84 -14.35 -10.14
C GLY A 93 -11.27 -14.36 -10.67
N ARG A 94 -11.48 -13.99 -11.93
CA ARG A 94 -12.78 -14.03 -12.59
C ARG A 94 -13.39 -15.44 -12.58
N GLU A 95 -12.62 -16.46 -12.88
CA GLU A 95 -13.05 -17.86 -12.89
C GLU A 95 -13.36 -18.37 -11.48
N GLU A 96 -12.44 -18.20 -10.54
CA GLU A 96 -12.60 -18.69 -9.15
C GLU A 96 -13.75 -17.99 -8.39
N LEU A 97 -14.02 -16.71 -8.71
CA LEU A 97 -15.08 -15.94 -8.08
C LEU A 97 -16.43 -16.01 -8.84
N GLY A 98 -16.49 -16.73 -9.96
CA GLY A 98 -17.69 -16.83 -10.78
C GLY A 98 -18.15 -15.48 -11.36
N LEU A 99 -17.21 -14.56 -11.62
CA LEU A 99 -17.53 -13.25 -12.19
C LEU A 99 -17.73 -13.41 -13.70
N GLY A 100 -18.75 -12.79 -14.25
CA GLY A 100 -19.00 -12.76 -15.69
C GLY A 100 -17.97 -11.93 -16.45
N SER A 101 -18.43 -11.12 -17.41
CA SER A 101 -17.57 -10.11 -18.03
C SER A 101 -17.20 -9.03 -17.01
N ILE A 102 -15.92 -8.68 -16.92
CA ILE A 102 -15.41 -7.72 -15.93
C ILE A 102 -14.77 -6.50 -16.61
N ASP A 103 -14.92 -5.32 -15.99
CA ASP A 103 -14.03 -4.17 -16.21
C ASP A 103 -12.98 -4.14 -15.10
N ILE A 104 -11.74 -4.46 -15.43
CA ILE A 104 -10.63 -4.47 -14.46
C ILE A 104 -10.29 -3.08 -13.92
N TYR A 105 -10.76 -2.00 -14.56
CA TYR A 105 -10.62 -0.63 -14.07
C TYR A 105 -11.77 -0.18 -13.16
N ASP A 106 -12.83 -1.00 -13.05
CA ASP A 106 -13.84 -0.78 -12.03
C ASP A 106 -13.23 -0.98 -10.63
N PRO A 107 -13.38 0.01 -9.73
CA PRO A 107 -12.76 -0.07 -8.41
C PRO A 107 -13.21 -1.28 -7.59
N GLU A 108 -14.49 -1.65 -7.64
CA GLU A 108 -14.99 -2.80 -6.88
C GLU A 108 -14.38 -4.09 -7.38
N THR A 109 -14.42 -4.31 -8.69
CA THR A 109 -13.87 -5.51 -9.35
C THR A 109 -12.36 -5.65 -9.09
N ASN A 110 -11.60 -4.56 -9.25
CA ASN A 110 -10.15 -4.57 -9.05
C ASN A 110 -9.76 -4.89 -7.61
N ILE A 111 -10.45 -4.28 -6.64
CA ILE A 111 -10.22 -4.53 -5.21
C ILE A 111 -10.65 -5.95 -4.84
N ASN A 112 -11.80 -6.43 -5.33
CA ASN A 112 -12.27 -7.80 -5.08
C ASN A 112 -11.21 -8.82 -5.48
N ILE A 113 -10.78 -8.80 -6.75
CA ILE A 113 -9.77 -9.74 -7.27
C ILE A 113 -8.43 -9.59 -6.54
N GLY A 114 -7.99 -8.36 -6.28
CA GLY A 114 -6.72 -8.12 -5.59
C GLY A 114 -6.71 -8.62 -4.15
N VAL A 115 -7.79 -8.40 -3.40
CA VAL A 115 -7.89 -8.85 -2.00
C VAL A 115 -8.12 -10.36 -1.92
N TRP A 116 -8.91 -10.94 -2.84
CA TRP A 116 -9.00 -12.39 -2.98
C TRP A 116 -7.62 -13.03 -3.21
N TYR A 117 -6.82 -12.48 -4.10
CA TYR A 117 -5.46 -12.97 -4.35
C TYR A 117 -4.56 -12.85 -3.11
N LEU A 118 -4.65 -11.74 -2.38
CA LEU A 118 -3.96 -11.59 -1.08
C LEU A 118 -4.42 -12.65 -0.08
N GLY A 119 -5.69 -12.98 -0.03
CA GLY A 119 -6.23 -14.05 0.81
C GLY A 119 -5.66 -15.44 0.45
N LYS A 120 -5.47 -15.73 -0.84
CA LYS A 120 -4.78 -16.96 -1.30
C LYS A 120 -3.33 -16.98 -0.81
N LEU A 121 -2.60 -15.86 -0.98
CA LEU A 121 -1.21 -15.74 -0.51
C LEU A 121 -1.10 -15.81 1.02
N GLN A 122 -2.06 -15.25 1.75
CA GLN A 122 -2.09 -15.32 3.21
C GLN A 122 -2.23 -16.75 3.71
N LYS A 123 -3.08 -17.57 3.08
CA LYS A 123 -3.19 -19.00 3.38
C LYS A 123 -1.90 -19.74 3.04
N GLU A 124 -1.34 -19.48 1.85
CA GLU A 124 -0.12 -20.14 1.37
C GLU A 124 1.08 -19.86 2.29
N PHE A 125 1.27 -18.60 2.69
CA PHE A 125 2.43 -18.18 3.51
C PHE A 125 2.10 -18.01 5.00
N LYS A 126 0.99 -18.60 5.47
CA LYS A 126 0.61 -18.68 6.90
C LYS A 126 0.64 -17.32 7.62
N GLY A 127 0.19 -16.27 6.94
CA GLY A 127 0.12 -14.92 7.51
C GLY A 127 1.45 -14.16 7.60
N ASN A 128 2.55 -14.69 7.05
CA ASN A 128 3.83 -13.96 7.01
C ASN A 128 3.78 -12.83 5.99
N TYR A 129 3.55 -11.60 6.45
CA TYR A 129 3.38 -10.42 5.60
C TYR A 129 4.57 -10.15 4.67
N LYS A 130 5.82 -10.39 5.12
CA LYS A 130 6.99 -10.23 4.24
C LYS A 130 6.90 -11.15 3.03
N LEU A 131 6.51 -12.41 3.23
CA LEU A 131 6.37 -13.39 2.16
C LEU A 131 5.15 -13.10 1.27
N ILE A 132 4.02 -12.72 1.87
CA ILE A 132 2.79 -12.34 1.16
C ILE A 132 3.05 -11.18 0.20
N ILE A 133 3.67 -10.12 0.69
CA ILE A 133 3.98 -8.93 -0.09
C ILE A 133 5.02 -9.24 -1.18
N ALA A 134 6.06 -10.01 -0.84
CA ALA A 134 7.04 -10.46 -1.83
C ALA A 134 6.41 -11.33 -2.93
N ALA A 135 5.46 -12.20 -2.56
CA ALA A 135 4.76 -13.06 -3.50
C ALA A 135 3.76 -12.28 -4.37
N TYR A 136 3.13 -11.27 -3.82
CA TYR A 136 2.24 -10.39 -4.57
C TYR A 136 2.95 -9.70 -5.74
N ASN A 137 4.13 -9.16 -5.50
CA ASN A 137 4.93 -8.47 -6.52
C ASN A 137 5.80 -9.41 -7.36
N GLY A 138 6.48 -10.35 -6.71
CA GLY A 138 7.48 -11.22 -7.35
C GLY A 138 6.96 -12.59 -7.78
N GLY A 139 5.69 -12.90 -7.46
CA GLY A 139 5.07 -14.19 -7.73
C GLY A 139 5.33 -15.26 -6.66
N SER A 140 4.28 -15.99 -6.27
CA SER A 140 4.36 -17.02 -5.21
C SER A 140 5.33 -18.15 -5.57
N GLY A 141 5.43 -18.51 -6.86
CA GLY A 141 6.39 -19.52 -7.34
C GLY A 141 7.85 -19.15 -7.05
N ASN A 142 8.23 -17.90 -7.21
CA ASN A 142 9.57 -17.44 -6.88
C ASN A 142 9.81 -17.48 -5.37
N VAL A 143 8.87 -17.00 -4.57
CA VAL A 143 9.00 -17.04 -3.10
C VAL A 143 9.15 -18.48 -2.60
N ARG A 144 8.38 -19.46 -3.15
CA ARG A 144 8.57 -20.88 -2.82
C ARG A 144 9.97 -21.40 -3.19
N LYS A 145 10.52 -20.99 -4.33
CA LYS A 145 11.89 -21.37 -4.72
C LYS A 145 12.91 -20.77 -3.77
N TRP A 146 12.76 -19.51 -3.38
CA TRP A 146 13.67 -18.85 -2.45
C TRP A 146 13.63 -19.47 -1.05
N LEU A 147 12.46 -19.86 -0.58
CA LEU A 147 12.31 -20.54 0.71
C LEU A 147 12.98 -21.92 0.76
N LYS A 148 13.15 -22.59 -0.40
CA LYS A 148 13.84 -23.88 -0.52
C LYS A 148 15.37 -23.73 -0.66
N SER A 149 15.87 -22.54 -0.94
CA SER A 149 17.31 -22.29 -1.11
C SER A 149 17.93 -21.85 0.21
N THR A 150 19.02 -22.48 0.59
CA THR A 150 19.82 -22.12 1.78
C THR A 150 20.46 -20.74 1.67
N ASP A 151 20.65 -20.22 0.44
CA ASP A 151 21.18 -18.88 0.19
C ASP A 151 20.22 -17.77 0.64
N TYR A 152 18.91 -18.05 0.64
CA TYR A 152 17.89 -17.05 0.93
C TYR A 152 17.06 -17.36 2.18
N SER A 153 17.01 -18.63 2.61
CA SER A 153 16.24 -19.06 3.78
C SER A 153 17.01 -20.14 4.54
N LYS A 154 17.16 -19.94 5.85
CA LYS A 154 17.82 -20.92 6.73
C LYS A 154 16.84 -21.94 7.33
N ASP A 155 15.56 -21.59 7.38
CA ASP A 155 14.53 -22.37 8.08
C ASP A 155 13.38 -22.83 7.15
N GLY A 156 13.45 -22.48 5.85
CA GLY A 156 12.40 -22.76 4.89
C GLY A 156 11.08 -22.01 5.13
N ARG A 157 11.06 -21.09 6.10
CA ARG A 157 9.86 -20.37 6.55
C ARG A 157 10.00 -18.85 6.45
N ASN A 158 11.22 -18.36 6.53
CA ASN A 158 11.52 -16.93 6.49
C ASN A 158 12.62 -16.65 5.46
N LEU A 159 12.51 -15.53 4.75
CA LEU A 159 13.55 -15.05 3.85
C LEU A 159 14.50 -14.10 4.60
N ALA A 160 15.79 -14.44 4.63
CA ALA A 160 16.83 -13.55 5.12
C ALA A 160 16.93 -12.32 4.20
N ASN A 161 16.95 -12.56 2.87
CA ASN A 161 16.92 -11.53 1.83
C ASN A 161 15.98 -11.94 0.68
N ILE A 162 15.52 -10.97 -0.09
CA ILE A 162 14.71 -11.17 -1.29
C ILE A 162 15.63 -10.94 -2.50
N PRO A 163 15.87 -11.95 -3.36
CA PRO A 163 16.86 -11.84 -4.43
C PRO A 163 16.55 -10.79 -5.50
N PHE A 164 15.27 -10.58 -5.79
CA PHE A 164 14.87 -9.57 -6.76
C PHE A 164 14.86 -8.19 -6.11
N ALA A 165 15.77 -7.31 -6.55
CA ALA A 165 15.91 -5.97 -5.98
C ALA A 165 14.62 -5.14 -6.05
N GLU A 166 13.84 -5.26 -7.14
CA GLU A 166 12.52 -4.63 -7.28
C GLU A 166 11.57 -5.12 -6.18
N THR A 167 11.46 -6.44 -6.02
CA THR A 167 10.57 -7.06 -5.03
C THR A 167 11.00 -6.77 -3.59
N SER A 168 12.31 -6.71 -3.32
CA SER A 168 12.83 -6.33 -2.01
C SER A 168 12.40 -4.92 -1.62
N LYS A 169 12.69 -3.93 -2.49
CA LYS A 169 12.29 -2.52 -2.29
C LYS A 169 10.77 -2.35 -2.18
N TYR A 170 10.02 -3.08 -3.01
CA TYR A 170 8.56 -3.10 -2.94
C TYR A 170 8.08 -3.60 -1.58
N THR A 171 8.61 -4.73 -1.12
CA THR A 171 8.23 -5.35 0.16
C THR A 171 8.48 -4.41 1.33
N GLU A 172 9.64 -3.79 1.39
CA GLU A 172 9.98 -2.79 2.42
C GLU A 172 9.00 -1.61 2.39
N LYS A 173 8.77 -1.04 1.20
CA LYS A 173 7.85 0.08 1.02
C LYS A 173 6.42 -0.23 1.46
N VAL A 174 5.90 -1.41 1.12
CA VAL A 174 4.55 -1.82 1.55
C VAL A 174 4.49 -2.03 3.05
N LEU A 175 5.49 -2.67 3.66
CA LEU A 175 5.56 -2.87 5.12
C LEU A 175 5.61 -1.54 5.88
N ASP A 176 6.39 -0.58 5.42
CA ASP A 176 6.47 0.74 6.07
C ASP A 176 5.17 1.52 5.89
N THR A 177 4.56 1.45 4.70
CA THR A 177 3.25 2.04 4.45
C THR A 177 2.18 1.39 5.35
N TYR A 178 2.23 0.08 5.54
CA TYR A 178 1.33 -0.66 6.44
C TYR A 178 1.45 -0.21 7.89
N LYS A 179 2.68 -0.12 8.42
CA LYS A 179 2.92 0.41 9.77
C LYS A 179 2.33 1.80 9.93
N ARG A 180 2.45 2.65 8.91
CA ARG A 180 1.93 4.01 8.93
C ARG A 180 0.40 4.05 8.95
N TYR A 181 -0.27 3.27 8.09
CA TYR A 181 -1.73 3.14 8.15
C TYR A 181 -2.21 2.66 9.51
N LYS A 182 -1.55 1.64 10.08
CA LYS A 182 -1.89 1.13 11.43
C LYS A 182 -1.72 2.19 12.51
N ALA A 183 -0.73 3.05 12.42
CA ALA A 183 -0.51 4.12 13.39
C ALA A 183 -1.54 5.26 13.26
N LEU A 184 -2.00 5.57 12.03
CA LEU A 184 -2.90 6.69 11.76
C LEU A 184 -4.39 6.38 11.96
N TYR A 185 -4.79 5.09 11.86
CA TYR A 185 -6.19 4.70 11.80
C TYR A 185 -6.60 3.60 12.80
N ARG A 186 -5.74 3.30 13.74
CA ARG A 186 -6.04 2.40 14.87
C ARG A 186 -6.82 3.09 15.96
#